data_04ef333c5adcda1b70ae056432e32aa6
#
_entry.id   04ef333c5adcda1b70ae056432e32aa6
#
_cell.length_a   1.000
_cell.length_b   1.000
_cell.length_c   1.000
_cell.angle_alpha   90.00
_cell.angle_beta   90.00
_cell.angle_gamma   90.00
#
_symmetry.space_group_name_H-M   'P 1'
#
loop_
_entity.id
_entity.type
_entity.pdbx_description
1 polymer ?
#
loop_
_entity_poly.entity_id
_entity_poly.type
_entity_poly.pdbx_seq_one_letter_code
_entity_poly.pdbx_strand_id
1 'polypeptide(L)'
;MSTLIQIEQIFPSLTWRIRHEVMYPELPFESVKLPDDFEGLHFGLYVDHKLTGVVSLFHQGDIYQFRKLAILADVQKSGYGSKLMEYILNFCKIQNATKLWCNARVNAKEFYYKFGFQETEKTFFKDGYDFVVMEKRFTILA
;
A
#
# COMPACT_ATOMS: atom_id res chain seq x y z
N MET A 1 5.93 7.24 27.72
CA MET A 1 4.52 7.07 27.32
C MET A 1 4.44 6.20 26.10
N SER A 2 3.50 5.30 26.08
CA SER A 2 3.31 4.41 24.93
C SER A 2 2.55 5.13 23.83
N THR A 3 2.94 4.86 22.59
CA THR A 3 2.28 5.38 21.40
C THR A 3 1.11 4.48 21.04
N LEU A 4 -0.05 5.07 20.84
CA LEU A 4 -1.23 4.33 20.38
C LEU A 4 -1.24 4.27 18.86
N ILE A 5 -1.22 3.07 18.32
CA ILE A 5 -1.26 2.84 16.88
C ILE A 5 -2.53 2.08 16.54
N GLN A 6 -3.31 2.61 15.61
CA GLN A 6 -4.56 2.00 15.16
C GLN A 6 -4.58 1.98 13.64
N ILE A 7 -5.05 0.88 13.07
CA ILE A 7 -5.25 0.78 11.61
C ILE A 7 -6.74 0.57 11.40
N GLU A 8 -7.33 1.40 10.54
CA GLU A 8 -8.76 1.40 10.28
C GLU A 8 -9.03 1.48 8.78
N GLN A 9 -10.16 0.92 8.38
CA GLN A 9 -10.66 1.14 7.03
C GLN A 9 -11.22 2.57 6.97
N ILE A 10 -10.86 3.30 5.91
CA ILE A 10 -11.20 4.71 5.77
C ILE A 10 -11.84 4.99 4.41
N PHE A 11 -12.53 6.13 4.29
CA PHE A 11 -13.05 6.59 3.01
C PHE A 11 -11.90 6.88 2.04
N PRO A 12 -12.11 6.64 0.74
CA PRO A 12 -11.08 6.91 -0.27
C PRO A 12 -10.49 8.32 -0.19
N SER A 13 -11.33 9.33 0.02
CA SER A 13 -10.89 10.73 0.07
C SER A 13 -9.89 11.02 1.19
N LEU A 14 -9.88 10.22 2.24
CA LEU A 14 -8.93 10.42 3.35
C LEU A 14 -7.50 10.00 2.99
N THR A 15 -7.31 9.27 1.88
CA THR A 15 -5.97 8.89 1.42
C THR A 15 -5.29 9.98 0.60
N TRP A 16 -6.06 10.90 0.03
CA TRP A 16 -5.56 11.80 -1.01
C TRP A 16 -4.49 12.77 -0.50
N ARG A 17 -4.68 13.35 0.68
CA ARG A 17 -3.71 14.30 1.23
C ARG A 17 -2.33 13.67 1.42
N ILE A 18 -2.28 12.50 2.03
CA ILE A 18 -1.00 11.82 2.29
C ILE A 18 -0.38 11.32 0.99
N ARG A 19 -1.18 10.80 0.05
CA ARG A 19 -0.67 10.46 -1.27
C ARG A 19 0.02 11.66 -1.91
N HIS A 20 -0.63 12.82 -1.85
CA HIS A 20 -0.10 14.03 -2.46
C HIS A 20 1.18 14.50 -1.78
N GLU A 21 1.15 14.65 -0.46
CA GLU A 21 2.31 15.14 0.29
C GLU A 21 3.55 14.25 0.15
N VAL A 22 3.34 12.92 0.15
CA VAL A 22 4.44 11.97 0.20
C VAL A 22 4.92 11.56 -1.19
N MET A 23 4.00 11.32 -2.11
CA MET A 23 4.35 10.71 -3.39
C MET A 23 4.45 11.70 -4.54
N TYR A 24 3.58 12.72 -4.56
CA TYR A 24 3.49 13.62 -5.70
C TYR A 24 3.28 15.07 -5.27
N PRO A 25 4.17 15.61 -4.39
CA PRO A 25 3.94 16.97 -3.85
C PRO A 25 3.99 18.07 -4.92
N GLU A 26 4.66 17.83 -6.05
CA GLU A 26 4.82 18.80 -7.12
C GLU A 26 3.74 18.72 -8.19
N LEU A 27 2.89 17.69 -8.13
CA LEU A 27 1.79 17.54 -9.08
C LEU A 27 0.52 18.16 -8.51
N PRO A 28 -0.46 18.49 -9.37
CA PRO A 28 -1.75 18.96 -8.86
C PRO A 28 -2.41 17.95 -7.94
N PHE A 29 -3.16 18.44 -6.95
CA PHE A 29 -3.83 17.57 -5.98
C PHE A 29 -4.72 16.53 -6.68
N GLU A 30 -5.37 16.90 -7.76
CA GLU A 30 -6.25 15.99 -8.49
C GLU A 30 -5.53 14.75 -9.05
N SER A 31 -4.21 14.86 -9.25
CA SER A 31 -3.43 13.74 -9.83
C SER A 31 -3.36 12.51 -8.94
N VAL A 32 -3.62 12.64 -7.63
CA VAL A 32 -3.54 11.51 -6.70
C VAL A 32 -4.85 10.76 -6.57
N LYS A 33 -5.93 11.26 -7.16
CA LYS A 33 -7.23 10.60 -7.16
C LYS A 33 -7.24 9.55 -8.25
N LEU A 34 -7.49 8.31 -7.87
CA LEU A 34 -7.54 7.21 -8.84
C LEU A 34 -8.97 7.05 -9.33
N PRO A 35 -9.16 6.74 -10.63
CA PRO A 35 -10.52 6.57 -11.19
C PRO A 35 -11.33 5.50 -10.47
N ASP A 36 -10.67 4.46 -9.95
CA ASP A 36 -11.32 3.36 -9.27
C ASP A 36 -11.24 3.43 -7.74
N ASP A 37 -10.91 4.61 -7.19
CA ASP A 37 -10.80 4.76 -5.72
C ASP A 37 -12.06 4.34 -4.97
N PHE A 38 -13.23 4.66 -5.48
CA PHE A 38 -14.47 4.34 -4.78
C PHE A 38 -14.84 2.86 -4.88
N GLU A 39 -14.13 2.09 -5.68
CA GLU A 39 -14.29 0.63 -5.78
C GLU A 39 -13.29 -0.12 -4.91
N GLY A 40 -12.30 0.57 -4.36
CA GLY A 40 -11.23 -0.01 -3.56
C GLY A 40 -11.53 0.00 -2.07
N LEU A 41 -10.66 -0.70 -1.34
CA LEU A 41 -10.64 -0.68 0.12
C LEU A 41 -9.43 0.13 0.56
N HIS A 42 -9.63 1.06 1.47
CA HIS A 42 -8.58 1.98 1.88
C HIS A 42 -8.36 1.86 3.37
N PHE A 43 -7.09 1.86 3.78
CA PHE A 43 -6.73 1.69 5.18
C PHE A 43 -5.82 2.83 5.62
N GLY A 44 -6.07 3.31 6.82
CA GLY A 44 -5.26 4.35 7.42
C GLY A 44 -4.62 3.89 8.71
N LEU A 45 -3.37 4.26 8.90
CA LEU A 45 -2.66 4.04 10.16
C LEU A 45 -2.64 5.35 10.92
N TYR A 46 -3.19 5.30 12.12
CA TYR A 46 -3.27 6.44 13.04
C TYR A 46 -2.25 6.28 14.16
N VAL A 47 -1.52 7.33 14.42
CA VAL A 47 -0.58 7.40 15.55
C VAL A 47 -1.12 8.47 16.48
N ASP A 48 -1.51 8.06 17.70
CA ASP A 48 -2.13 8.93 18.68
C ASP A 48 -3.26 9.78 18.06
N HIS A 49 -4.15 9.09 17.33
CA HIS A 49 -5.34 9.65 16.66
C HIS A 49 -5.05 10.52 15.43
N LYS A 50 -3.80 10.63 14.99
CA LYS A 50 -3.45 11.37 13.78
C LYS A 50 -3.21 10.41 12.62
N LEU A 51 -3.90 10.63 11.50
CA LEU A 51 -3.69 9.84 10.28
C LEU A 51 -2.27 10.09 9.78
N THR A 52 -1.47 9.03 9.72
CA THR A 52 -0.03 9.10 9.48
C THR A 52 0.41 8.30 8.26
N GLY A 53 -0.33 7.26 7.93
CA GLY A 53 -0.02 6.43 6.77
C GLY A 53 -1.28 5.90 6.12
N VAL A 54 -1.19 5.56 4.84
CA VAL A 54 -2.31 5.04 4.07
C VAL A 54 -1.84 3.95 3.11
N VAL A 55 -2.76 3.07 2.75
CA VAL A 55 -2.57 2.10 1.67
C VAL A 55 -3.95 1.77 1.10
N SER A 56 -3.98 1.49 -0.21
CA SER A 56 -5.22 1.18 -0.91
C SER A 56 -5.15 -0.21 -1.51
N LEU A 57 -6.27 -0.92 -1.47
CA LEU A 57 -6.36 -2.32 -1.86
C LEU A 57 -7.50 -2.48 -2.86
N PHE A 58 -7.21 -3.15 -3.98
CA PHE A 58 -8.16 -3.38 -5.06
C PHE A 58 -8.16 -4.88 -5.39
N HIS A 59 -9.28 -5.40 -5.85
CA HIS A 59 -9.31 -6.81 -6.21
C HIS A 59 -10.24 -7.11 -7.36
N GLN A 60 -9.92 -8.18 -8.06
CA GLN A 60 -10.80 -8.84 -9.02
C GLN A 60 -10.86 -10.31 -8.61
N GLY A 61 -12.03 -10.74 -8.11
CA GLY A 61 -12.14 -12.06 -7.52
C GLY A 61 -11.18 -12.22 -6.34
N ASP A 62 -10.34 -13.24 -6.39
CA ASP A 62 -9.38 -13.57 -5.34
C ASP A 62 -7.97 -13.04 -5.60
N ILE A 63 -7.78 -12.23 -6.64
CA ILE A 63 -6.50 -11.58 -6.93
C ILE A 63 -6.58 -10.14 -6.44
N TYR A 64 -5.69 -9.78 -5.53
CA TYR A 64 -5.63 -8.47 -4.90
C TYR A 64 -4.40 -7.70 -5.36
N GLN A 65 -4.54 -6.38 -5.43
CA GLN A 65 -3.43 -5.45 -5.70
C GLN A 65 -3.45 -4.36 -4.65
N PHE A 66 -2.31 -4.02 -4.06
CA PHE A 66 -2.25 -2.79 -3.28
C PHE A 66 -1.55 -1.69 -4.08
N ARG A 67 -1.96 -0.46 -3.79
CA ARG A 67 -1.41 0.74 -4.42
C ARG A 67 -1.25 1.84 -3.37
N LYS A 68 -0.31 2.74 -3.63
CA LYS A 68 -0.19 3.99 -2.90
C LYS A 68 0.03 3.80 -1.39
N LEU A 69 0.95 2.92 -1.04
CA LEU A 69 1.44 2.81 0.32
C LEU A 69 2.29 4.05 0.60
N ALA A 70 1.86 4.87 1.52
CA ALA A 70 2.53 6.14 1.81
C ALA A 70 2.49 6.45 3.31
N ILE A 71 3.66 6.81 3.84
CA ILE A 71 3.83 7.19 5.24
C ILE A 71 4.37 8.62 5.27
N LEU A 72 3.84 9.47 6.14
CA LEU A 72 4.32 10.85 6.28
C LEU A 72 5.84 10.88 6.48
N ALA A 73 6.51 11.81 5.79
CA ALA A 73 7.97 11.84 5.70
C ALA A 73 8.67 11.96 7.06
N ASP A 74 8.08 12.73 7.98
CA ASP A 74 8.68 12.98 9.29
C ASP A 74 8.70 11.75 10.21
N VAL A 75 7.95 10.71 9.88
CA VAL A 75 7.88 9.48 10.68
C VAL A 75 8.22 8.22 9.86
N GLN A 76 8.80 8.37 8.68
CA GLN A 76 9.30 7.23 7.93
C GLN A 76 10.42 6.56 8.72
N LYS A 77 10.63 5.27 8.48
CA LYS A 77 11.60 4.43 9.21
C LYS A 77 11.19 4.10 10.64
N SER A 78 9.96 4.41 11.03
CA SER A 78 9.42 4.03 12.35
C SER A 78 8.70 2.68 12.33
N GLY A 79 8.73 1.98 11.20
CA GLY A 79 8.06 0.68 11.07
C GLY A 79 6.59 0.76 10.72
N TYR A 80 6.06 1.93 10.43
CA TYR A 80 4.63 2.09 10.13
C TYR A 80 4.24 1.48 8.79
N GLY A 81 5.12 1.59 7.79
CA GLY A 81 4.89 0.92 6.50
C GLY A 81 4.80 -0.58 6.65
N SER A 82 5.65 -1.17 7.49
CA SER A 82 5.62 -2.61 7.77
C SER A 82 4.32 -3.00 8.48
N LYS A 83 3.84 -2.17 9.40
CA LYS A 83 2.56 -2.45 10.08
C LYS A 83 1.38 -2.44 9.12
N LEU A 84 1.34 -1.48 8.20
CA LEU A 84 0.30 -1.45 7.16
C LEU A 84 0.41 -2.66 6.24
N MET A 85 1.62 -3.03 5.83
CA MET A 85 1.84 -4.21 4.99
C MET A 85 1.37 -5.48 5.68
N GLU A 86 1.74 -5.67 6.94
CA GLU A 86 1.29 -6.83 7.72
C GLU A 86 -0.23 -6.88 7.82
N TYR A 87 -0.85 -5.71 8.00
CA TYR A 87 -2.31 -5.62 8.09
C TYR A 87 -2.99 -6.08 6.81
N ILE A 88 -2.55 -5.57 5.64
CA ILE A 88 -3.18 -5.96 4.38
C ILE A 88 -2.88 -7.40 3.98
N LEU A 89 -1.71 -7.94 4.36
CA LEU A 89 -1.42 -9.35 4.15
C LEU A 89 -2.38 -10.23 4.94
N ASN A 90 -2.63 -9.88 6.20
CA ASN A 90 -3.58 -10.61 7.02
C ASN A 90 -5.01 -10.47 6.50
N PHE A 91 -5.38 -9.26 6.06
CA PHE A 91 -6.68 -9.03 5.45
C PHE A 91 -6.89 -9.92 4.23
N CYS A 92 -5.90 -10.00 3.35
CA CYS A 92 -5.97 -10.86 2.16
C CYS A 92 -6.12 -12.32 2.52
N LYS A 93 -5.42 -12.79 3.56
CA LYS A 93 -5.55 -14.18 4.02
C LYS A 93 -6.97 -14.47 4.51
N ILE A 94 -7.55 -13.55 5.28
CA ILE A 94 -8.91 -13.69 5.79
C ILE A 94 -9.91 -13.74 4.63
N GLN A 95 -9.66 -12.99 3.58
CA GLN A 95 -10.52 -12.95 2.40
C GLN A 95 -10.26 -14.11 1.42
N ASN A 96 -9.37 -15.03 1.76
CA ASN A 96 -8.99 -16.15 0.91
C ASN A 96 -8.41 -15.72 -0.44
N ALA A 97 -7.64 -14.64 -0.44
CA ALA A 97 -6.92 -14.19 -1.63
C ALA A 97 -5.92 -15.26 -2.07
N THR A 98 -5.77 -15.45 -3.38
CA THR A 98 -4.75 -16.34 -3.92
C THR A 98 -3.45 -15.62 -4.16
N LYS A 99 -3.53 -14.31 -4.43
CA LYS A 99 -2.35 -13.51 -4.76
C LYS A 99 -2.56 -12.06 -4.38
N LEU A 100 -1.49 -11.44 -3.89
CA LEU A 100 -1.40 -9.98 -3.72
C LEU A 100 -0.22 -9.49 -4.54
N TRP A 101 -0.42 -8.44 -5.35
CA TRP A 101 0.64 -7.91 -6.20
C TRP A 101 0.70 -6.39 -6.12
N CYS A 102 1.79 -5.83 -6.59
CA CYS A 102 1.98 -4.38 -6.64
C CYS A 102 2.96 -4.01 -7.74
N ASN A 103 2.93 -2.74 -8.13
CA ASN A 103 3.95 -2.14 -8.96
C ASN A 103 4.99 -1.51 -8.03
N ALA A 104 6.12 -2.17 -7.86
CA ALA A 104 7.17 -1.70 -6.95
C ALA A 104 8.22 -0.91 -7.69
N ARG A 105 8.66 0.21 -7.13
CA ARG A 105 9.86 0.87 -7.64
C ARG A 105 11.05 -0.07 -7.44
N VAL A 106 11.90 -0.18 -8.45
CA VAL A 106 13.05 -1.09 -8.39
C VAL A 106 13.92 -0.82 -7.17
N ASN A 107 14.08 0.44 -6.78
CA ASN A 107 14.90 0.80 -5.61
C ASN A 107 14.23 0.47 -4.27
N ALA A 108 12.97 0.03 -4.27
CA ALA A 108 12.24 -0.34 -3.04
C ALA A 108 12.03 -1.86 -2.91
N LYS A 109 12.64 -2.66 -3.77
CA LYS A 109 12.42 -4.13 -3.79
C LYS A 109 12.72 -4.79 -2.45
N GLU A 110 13.77 -4.34 -1.77
CA GLU A 110 14.20 -4.95 -0.51
C GLU A 110 13.12 -4.91 0.55
N PHE A 111 12.34 -3.83 0.60
CA PHE A 111 11.22 -3.73 1.52
C PHE A 111 10.20 -4.85 1.28
N TYR A 112 9.87 -5.10 0.02
CA TYR A 112 8.85 -6.11 -0.33
C TYR A 112 9.36 -7.54 -0.18
N TYR A 113 10.64 -7.78 -0.38
CA TYR A 113 11.21 -9.11 -0.13
C TYR A 113 11.00 -9.56 1.30
N LYS A 114 11.06 -8.64 2.26
CA LYS A 114 10.86 -8.97 3.69
C LYS A 114 9.51 -9.60 3.96
N PHE A 115 8.52 -9.31 3.12
CA PHE A 115 7.16 -9.82 3.30
C PHE A 115 6.85 -11.01 2.39
N GLY A 116 7.86 -11.53 1.69
CA GLY A 116 7.70 -12.71 0.87
C GLY A 116 7.27 -12.42 -0.57
N PHE A 117 7.31 -11.17 -1.01
CA PHE A 117 7.05 -10.84 -2.39
C PHE A 117 8.22 -11.28 -3.27
N GLN A 118 7.92 -11.69 -4.49
CA GLN A 118 8.90 -12.07 -5.49
C GLN A 118 8.72 -11.20 -6.73
N GLU A 119 9.83 -10.90 -7.41
CA GLU A 119 9.79 -10.18 -8.68
C GLU A 119 9.20 -11.08 -9.75
N THR A 120 8.44 -10.46 -10.66
CA THR A 120 8.02 -11.08 -11.91
C THR A 120 8.88 -10.54 -13.04
N GLU A 121 8.63 -11.03 -14.25
CA GLU A 121 9.35 -10.54 -15.43
C GLU A 121 8.80 -9.22 -15.98
N LYS A 122 7.69 -8.73 -15.40
CA LYS A 122 7.03 -7.50 -15.87
C LYS A 122 7.72 -6.28 -15.28
N THR A 123 8.33 -5.50 -16.14
CA THR A 123 8.98 -4.24 -15.77
C THR A 123 8.50 -3.13 -16.69
N PHE A 124 8.55 -1.90 -16.20
CA PHE A 124 8.20 -0.74 -17.00
C PHE A 124 8.82 0.52 -16.41
N PHE A 125 8.87 1.57 -17.23
CA PHE A 125 9.36 2.88 -16.81
C PHE A 125 8.18 3.85 -16.86
N LYS A 126 7.98 4.61 -15.80
CA LYS A 126 6.90 5.58 -15.73
C LYS A 126 7.27 6.72 -14.78
N ASP A 127 6.97 7.94 -15.17
CA ASP A 127 7.17 9.13 -14.35
C ASP A 127 8.60 9.26 -13.79
N GLY A 128 9.59 8.84 -14.59
CA GLY A 128 11.01 8.93 -14.20
C GLY A 128 11.52 7.79 -13.34
N TYR A 129 10.75 6.73 -13.14
CA TYR A 129 11.13 5.60 -12.28
C TYR A 129 11.00 4.28 -12.99
N ASP A 130 11.92 3.37 -12.65
CA ASP A 130 11.83 1.97 -13.06
C ASP A 130 10.97 1.20 -12.07
N PHE A 131 10.02 0.44 -12.61
CA PHE A 131 9.11 -0.40 -11.84
C PHE A 131 9.27 -1.86 -12.20
N VAL A 132 8.98 -2.71 -11.23
CA VAL A 132 8.84 -4.15 -11.43
C VAL A 132 7.56 -4.59 -10.74
N VAL A 133 6.80 -5.45 -11.40
CA VAL A 133 5.63 -6.05 -10.77
C VAL A 133 6.10 -7.13 -9.81
N MET A 134 5.71 -7.02 -8.55
CA MET A 134 6.04 -8.00 -7.52
C MET A 134 4.78 -8.66 -7.01
N GLU A 135 4.88 -9.91 -6.62
CA GLU A 135 3.71 -10.67 -6.17
C GLU A 135 4.04 -11.58 -4.99
N LYS A 136 3.02 -11.81 -4.19
CA LYS A 136 3.05 -12.81 -3.13
C LYS A 136 1.84 -13.72 -3.32
N ARG A 137 2.12 -15.03 -3.43
CA ARG A 137 1.08 -16.04 -3.52
C ARG A 137 0.78 -16.57 -2.14
N PHE A 138 -0.51 -16.81 -1.87
CA PHE A 138 -0.94 -17.35 -0.60
C PHE A 138 -1.23 -18.84 -0.77
N THR A 139 -0.81 -19.61 0.26
CA THR A 139 -1.15 -21.02 0.31
C THR A 139 -2.57 -21.16 0.85
N ILE A 140 -3.44 -21.76 0.05
CA ILE A 140 -4.80 -22.04 0.47
C ILE A 140 -4.82 -23.47 0.99
N LEU A 141 -5.14 -23.61 2.29
CA LEU A 141 -5.32 -24.93 2.88
C LEU A 141 -6.73 -25.39 2.58
N ALA A 142 -6.82 -26.48 1.84
CA ALA A 142 -8.10 -27.09 1.53
C ALA A 142 -8.66 -27.85 2.74
#